data_a6087e4ea1d8496a4b77c1d67db6593c
#
_entry.id   a6087e4ea1d8496a4b77c1d67db6593c
#
_cell.length_a   1.000
_cell.length_b   1.000
_cell.length_c   1.000
_cell.angle_alpha   90.00
_cell.angle_beta   90.00
_cell.angle_gamma   90.00
#
_symmetry.space_group_name_H-M   'P 1'
#
loop_
_entity.id
_entity.type
_entity.pdbx_description
1 polymer ?
#
loop_
_entity_poly.entity_id
_entity_poly.type
_entity_poly.pdbx_seq_one_letter_code
_entity_poly.pdbx_strand_id
1 'polypeptide(L)'
;LRTNCLTGRFEVGRYLGKKLLIGRDVPSDFLQRAGAQKLKSLTGNDTLTAEFKGENSIEVVIGEFNVIIVSNSRLLLRFESDEGAWRRRLLVINYERPPLPTEKRIDQFDKVLMATEGSGILNFALAGAAELLSQNRQIQRSEEQMKKAESLLMSSDPVSYFISNYVELDPDSNLTVELMVRKFRDFSQSCKWPLASERKIQSRIKEMMFELYGIMQSKNISYEGRAVRGYIGCRFVKKNHA
;
A
#
# COMPACT_ATOMS: atom_id res chain seq x y z
N LEU A 1 -16.97 -6.81 5.13
CA LEU A 1 -16.51 -6.33 3.82
C LEU A 1 -16.57 -7.47 2.80
N ARG A 2 -17.33 -7.31 1.74
CA ARG A 2 -17.38 -8.30 0.66
C ARG A 2 -16.32 -7.95 -0.39
N THR A 3 -15.18 -8.59 -0.29
CA THR A 3 -13.97 -8.27 -1.06
C THR A 3 -14.14 -8.39 -2.57
N ASN A 4 -15.05 -9.29 -3.04
CA ASN A 4 -15.32 -9.48 -4.46
C ASN A 4 -16.42 -8.55 -5.01
N CYS A 5 -17.04 -7.75 -4.17
CA CYS A 5 -18.22 -6.94 -4.53
C CYS A 5 -17.99 -5.43 -4.32
N LEU A 6 -16.76 -4.96 -4.05
CA LEU A 6 -16.49 -3.55 -3.76
C LEU A 6 -16.95 -2.59 -4.87
N THR A 7 -16.97 -3.03 -6.11
CA THR A 7 -17.48 -2.27 -7.27
C THR A 7 -18.97 -2.41 -7.47
N GLY A 8 -19.64 -3.26 -6.69
CA GLY A 8 -21.06 -3.52 -6.82
C GLY A 8 -21.91 -2.26 -6.58
N ARG A 9 -22.93 -2.08 -7.40
CA ARG A 9 -23.84 -0.91 -7.38
C ARG A 9 -24.45 -0.68 -6.00
N PHE A 10 -24.90 -1.74 -5.32
CA PHE A 10 -25.58 -1.66 -4.02
C PHE A 10 -24.68 -1.95 -2.82
N GLU A 11 -23.36 -2.01 -3.01
CA GLU A 11 -22.46 -2.40 -1.93
C GLU A 11 -22.33 -1.33 -0.86
N VAL A 12 -22.29 -0.05 -1.24
CA VAL A 12 -22.19 1.08 -0.30
C VAL A 12 -23.37 1.13 0.65
N GLY A 13 -24.60 0.87 0.15
CA GLY A 13 -25.80 0.85 0.98
C GLY A 13 -25.76 -0.19 2.12
N ARG A 14 -25.00 -1.28 1.96
CA ARG A 14 -24.83 -2.29 3.00
C ARG A 14 -23.93 -1.85 4.16
N TYR A 15 -23.17 -0.80 3.96
CA TYR A 15 -22.25 -0.29 4.97
C TYR A 15 -22.90 0.73 5.92
N LEU A 16 -24.08 1.22 5.57
CA LEU A 16 -24.82 2.15 6.41
C LEU A 16 -25.01 1.60 7.83
N GLY A 17 -24.77 2.43 8.83
CA GLY A 17 -24.88 2.07 10.24
C GLY A 17 -23.78 1.11 10.74
N LYS A 18 -22.83 0.73 9.91
CA LYS A 18 -21.67 -0.07 10.35
C LYS A 18 -20.54 0.87 10.80
N LYS A 19 -19.76 0.41 11.78
CA LYS A 19 -18.59 1.12 12.31
C LYS A 19 -17.27 0.42 11.97
N LEU A 20 -17.35 -0.87 11.64
CA LEU A 20 -16.19 -1.70 11.33
C LEU A 20 -16.49 -2.60 10.13
N LEU A 21 -15.61 -2.61 9.18
CA LEU A 21 -15.63 -3.49 8.02
C LEU A 21 -14.43 -4.46 8.08
N ILE A 22 -14.70 -5.76 8.06
CA ILE A 22 -13.65 -6.79 8.12
C ILE A 22 -13.65 -7.57 6.80
N GLY A 23 -12.51 -7.53 6.10
CA GLY A 23 -12.21 -8.40 4.97
C GLY A 23 -11.33 -9.56 5.43
N ARG A 24 -11.85 -10.79 5.38
CA ARG A 24 -11.14 -12.02 5.76
C ARG A 24 -10.57 -12.71 4.54
N ASP A 25 -9.42 -13.32 4.68
CA ASP A 25 -8.77 -14.17 3.66
C ASP A 25 -8.71 -13.50 2.27
N VAL A 26 -8.35 -12.23 2.24
CA VAL A 26 -8.25 -11.51 0.97
C VAL A 26 -7.02 -11.98 0.19
N PRO A 27 -7.11 -12.09 -1.15
CA PRO A 27 -5.97 -12.45 -1.98
C PRO A 27 -4.94 -11.32 -2.03
N SER A 28 -3.70 -11.66 -2.39
CA SER A 28 -2.58 -10.71 -2.44
C SER A 28 -2.83 -9.50 -3.34
N ASP A 29 -3.58 -9.66 -4.42
CA ASP A 29 -3.91 -8.63 -5.39
C ASP A 29 -5.14 -7.79 -5.03
N PHE A 30 -5.75 -8.02 -3.85
CA PHE A 30 -7.00 -7.37 -3.45
C PHE A 30 -6.94 -5.84 -3.56
N LEU A 31 -5.85 -5.23 -3.10
CA LEU A 31 -5.67 -3.78 -3.13
C LEU A 31 -5.25 -3.24 -4.52
N GLN A 32 -5.00 -4.12 -5.48
CA GLN A 32 -4.76 -3.76 -6.88
C GLN A 32 -6.05 -3.75 -7.72
N ARG A 33 -7.13 -4.34 -7.21
CA ARG A 33 -8.40 -4.45 -7.91
C ARG A 33 -9.14 -3.11 -7.97
N ALA A 34 -9.98 -2.95 -8.97
CA ALA A 34 -10.74 -1.72 -9.22
C ALA A 34 -11.54 -1.21 -8.00
N GLY A 35 -11.96 -2.08 -7.09
CA GLY A 35 -12.70 -1.68 -5.88
C GLY A 35 -11.84 -1.11 -4.75
N ALA A 36 -10.52 -1.23 -4.81
CA ALA A 36 -9.64 -0.80 -3.72
C ALA A 36 -9.68 0.72 -3.50
N GLN A 37 -9.95 1.50 -4.54
CA GLN A 37 -10.11 2.96 -4.43
C GLN A 37 -11.25 3.34 -3.48
N LYS A 38 -12.36 2.56 -3.44
CA LYS A 38 -13.44 2.77 -2.47
C LYS A 38 -12.98 2.67 -1.02
N LEU A 39 -11.94 1.90 -0.72
CA LEU A 39 -11.38 1.85 0.64
C LEU A 39 -10.80 3.18 1.08
N LYS A 40 -10.21 3.94 0.16
CA LYS A 40 -9.71 5.28 0.45
C LYS A 40 -10.85 6.24 0.79
N SER A 41 -11.92 6.21 0.00
CA SER A 41 -13.12 7.01 0.27
C SER A 41 -13.80 6.59 1.58
N LEU A 42 -13.96 5.26 1.81
CA LEU A 42 -14.53 4.73 3.05
C LEU A 42 -13.76 5.13 4.32
N THR A 43 -12.45 5.35 4.21
CA THR A 43 -11.57 5.72 5.34
C THR A 43 -11.13 7.18 5.30
N GLY A 44 -11.65 7.97 4.36
CA GLY A 44 -11.22 9.33 4.06
C GLY A 44 -12.21 10.43 4.39
N ASN A 45 -13.33 10.11 4.99
CA ASN A 45 -14.43 11.06 5.24
C ASN A 45 -15.12 11.57 3.96
N ASP A 46 -15.03 10.82 2.87
CA ASP A 46 -15.66 11.22 1.62
C ASP A 46 -17.17 10.95 1.65
N THR A 47 -17.92 11.73 0.86
CA THR A 47 -19.33 11.43 0.57
C THR A 47 -19.41 10.37 -0.52
N LEU A 48 -20.17 9.32 -0.30
CA LEU A 48 -20.43 8.27 -1.28
C LEU A 48 -21.92 8.14 -1.54
N THR A 49 -22.27 7.86 -2.78
CA THR A 49 -23.65 7.53 -3.17
C THR A 49 -23.98 6.10 -2.76
N ALA A 50 -25.00 5.92 -1.94
CA ALA A 50 -25.56 4.63 -1.59
C ALA A 50 -26.83 4.39 -2.43
N GLU A 51 -26.85 3.27 -3.16
CA GLU A 51 -27.98 2.88 -3.95
C GLU A 51 -28.66 1.64 -3.35
N PHE A 52 -29.98 1.60 -3.42
CA PHE A 52 -30.82 0.49 -2.97
C PHE A 52 -31.68 -0.02 -4.10
N LYS A 53 -32.02 -1.31 -4.06
CA LYS A 53 -32.86 -1.92 -5.08
C LYS A 53 -34.30 -1.41 -4.94
N GLY A 54 -34.80 -0.69 -5.95
CA GLY A 54 -36.17 -0.16 -5.96
C GLY A 54 -36.38 1.13 -5.19
N GLU A 55 -35.33 1.77 -4.71
CA GLU A 55 -35.37 3.02 -3.98
C GLU A 55 -34.49 4.09 -4.65
N ASN A 56 -34.69 5.35 -4.28
CA ASN A 56 -33.83 6.44 -4.73
C ASN A 56 -32.43 6.31 -4.09
N SER A 57 -31.40 6.71 -4.82
CA SER A 57 -30.05 6.82 -4.28
C SER A 57 -30.00 7.94 -3.24
N ILE A 58 -29.21 7.73 -2.21
CA ILE A 58 -28.94 8.76 -1.20
C ILE A 58 -27.44 9.03 -1.14
N GLU A 59 -27.09 10.29 -0.90
CA GLU A 59 -25.72 10.65 -0.58
C GLU A 59 -25.48 10.42 0.92
N VAL A 60 -24.42 9.70 1.22
CA VAL A 60 -24.05 9.34 2.59
C VAL A 60 -22.64 9.78 2.85
N VAL A 61 -22.46 10.56 3.90
CA VAL A 61 -21.12 10.83 4.44
C VAL A 61 -20.65 9.57 5.14
N ILE A 62 -19.68 8.91 4.55
CA ILE A 62 -19.09 7.71 5.10
C ILE A 62 -17.79 8.11 5.77
N GLY A 63 -17.89 8.55 7.02
CA GLY A 63 -16.77 9.23 7.66
C GLY A 63 -16.02 8.46 8.74
N GLU A 64 -16.56 7.37 9.27
CA GLU A 64 -16.00 6.77 10.48
C GLU A 64 -15.82 5.26 10.39
N PHE A 65 -15.50 4.75 9.21
CA PHE A 65 -15.21 3.33 9.08
C PHE A 65 -13.79 2.99 9.47
N ASN A 66 -13.65 2.05 10.38
CA ASN A 66 -12.44 1.28 10.52
C ASN A 66 -12.50 0.08 9.59
N VAL A 67 -11.44 -0.14 8.81
CA VAL A 67 -11.34 -1.26 7.89
C VAL A 67 -10.19 -2.16 8.34
N ILE A 68 -10.51 -3.42 8.64
CA ILE A 68 -9.53 -4.45 8.94
C ILE A 68 -9.48 -5.44 7.77
N ILE A 69 -8.30 -5.67 7.23
CA ILE A 69 -8.06 -6.62 6.16
C ILE A 69 -7.11 -7.69 6.68
N VAL A 70 -7.52 -8.95 6.60
CA VAL A 70 -6.71 -10.11 6.98
C VAL A 70 -6.36 -10.89 5.73
N SER A 71 -5.08 -11.19 5.55
CA SER A 71 -4.55 -11.96 4.42
C SER A 71 -3.46 -12.90 4.87
N ASN A 72 -3.44 -14.11 4.32
CA ASN A 72 -2.35 -15.06 4.48
C ASN A 72 -1.18 -14.79 3.52
N SER A 73 -1.35 -13.84 2.61
CA SER A 73 -0.36 -13.44 1.64
C SER A 73 -0.03 -11.96 1.79
N ARG A 74 1.20 -11.58 1.43
CA ARG A 74 1.57 -10.17 1.37
C ARG A 74 0.69 -9.45 0.34
N LEU A 75 0.02 -8.40 0.77
CA LEU A 75 -0.82 -7.58 -0.10
C LEU A 75 0.04 -6.74 -1.04
N LEU A 76 -0.46 -6.50 -2.25
CA LEU A 76 0.13 -5.61 -3.23
C LEU A 76 -0.83 -4.45 -3.48
N LEU A 77 -0.30 -3.23 -3.53
CA LEU A 77 -1.05 -2.02 -3.81
C LEU A 77 -0.92 -1.64 -5.29
N ARG A 78 -1.92 -0.95 -5.81
CA ARG A 78 -1.80 -0.24 -7.09
C ARG A 78 -1.77 1.25 -6.78
N PHE A 79 -0.73 1.91 -7.23
CA PHE A 79 -0.60 3.36 -7.12
C PHE A 79 -1.13 4.03 -8.39
N GLU A 80 -1.93 5.06 -8.19
CA GLU A 80 -2.40 6.00 -9.20
C GLU A 80 -2.03 7.40 -8.73
N SER A 81 -0.71 7.67 -8.61
CA SER A 81 -0.14 8.93 -8.08
C SER A 81 -0.55 9.30 -6.64
N ASP A 82 -1.06 8.35 -5.87
CA ASP A 82 -1.67 8.59 -4.55
C ASP A 82 -1.01 7.82 -3.40
N GLU A 83 0.27 7.50 -3.54
CA GLU A 83 1.07 6.78 -2.52
C GLU A 83 0.93 7.40 -1.13
N GLY A 84 0.97 8.74 -1.03
CA GLY A 84 0.78 9.46 0.21
C GLY A 84 -0.57 9.20 0.89
N ALA A 85 -1.63 8.93 0.11
CA ALA A 85 -2.94 8.58 0.66
C ALA A 85 -2.93 7.21 1.33
N TRP A 86 -2.26 6.23 0.74
CA TRP A 86 -2.07 4.92 1.34
C TRP A 86 -1.15 4.96 2.56
N ARG A 87 -0.03 5.68 2.47
CA ARG A 87 0.93 5.84 3.59
C ARG A 87 0.26 6.34 4.87
N ARG A 88 -0.68 7.28 4.75
CA ARG A 88 -1.41 7.81 5.92
C ARG A 88 -2.42 6.84 6.50
N ARG A 89 -2.98 5.92 5.70
CA ARG A 89 -4.09 5.02 6.07
C ARG A 89 -3.64 3.64 6.52
N LEU A 90 -2.48 3.18 6.05
CA LEU A 90 -2.03 1.83 6.32
C LEU A 90 -1.41 1.72 7.71
N LEU A 91 -1.96 0.81 8.51
CA LEU A 91 -1.34 0.26 9.69
C LEU A 91 -1.12 -1.24 9.43
N VAL A 92 0.15 -1.64 9.29
CA VAL A 92 0.50 -3.01 8.94
C VAL A 92 0.91 -3.77 10.19
N ILE A 93 0.21 -4.87 10.48
CA ILE A 93 0.52 -5.77 11.58
C ILE A 93 0.85 -7.14 10.99
N ASN A 94 2.09 -7.58 11.15
CA ASN A 94 2.55 -8.88 10.68
C ASN A 94 2.54 -9.89 11.83
N TYR A 95 2.01 -11.07 11.56
CA TYR A 95 2.11 -12.22 12.44
C TYR A 95 3.26 -13.11 11.93
N GLU A 96 4.43 -12.94 12.53
CA GLU A 96 5.69 -13.57 12.04
C GLU A 96 6.01 -14.89 12.76
N ARG A 97 5.28 -15.19 13.84
CA ARG A 97 5.50 -16.45 14.54
C ARG A 97 4.97 -17.62 13.72
N PRO A 98 5.73 -18.71 13.60
CA PRO A 98 5.26 -19.91 12.93
C PRO A 98 4.04 -20.46 13.67
N PRO A 99 3.12 -21.15 12.94
CA PRO A 99 1.99 -21.79 13.56
C PRO A 99 2.46 -22.81 14.63
N LEU A 100 1.71 -22.92 15.71
CA LEU A 100 1.98 -23.93 16.72
C LEU A 100 1.95 -25.34 16.11
N PRO A 101 2.79 -26.28 16.60
CA PRO A 101 2.68 -27.68 16.28
C PRO A 101 1.26 -28.19 16.53
N THR A 102 0.82 -29.15 15.71
CA THR A 102 -0.59 -29.63 15.73
C THR A 102 -1.03 -30.10 17.12
N GLU A 103 -0.14 -30.77 17.85
CA GLU A 103 -0.39 -31.29 19.20
C GLU A 103 -0.57 -30.18 20.26
N LYS A 104 -0.15 -28.95 19.97
CA LYS A 104 -0.32 -27.77 20.85
C LYS A 104 -1.45 -26.85 20.43
N ARG A 105 -2.18 -27.19 19.36
CA ARG A 105 -3.29 -26.39 18.88
C ARG A 105 -4.55 -26.71 19.70
N ILE A 106 -5.25 -25.67 20.05
CA ILE A 106 -6.55 -25.78 20.73
C ILE A 106 -7.63 -25.48 19.69
N ASP A 107 -8.50 -26.42 19.44
CA ASP A 107 -9.62 -26.22 18.52
C ASP A 107 -10.54 -25.11 19.03
N GLN A 108 -10.97 -24.24 18.11
CA GLN A 108 -11.84 -23.10 18.41
C GLN A 108 -11.29 -22.23 19.56
N PHE A 109 -9.97 -22.04 19.59
CA PHE A 109 -9.28 -21.27 20.63
C PHE A 109 -9.89 -19.89 20.85
N ASP A 110 -10.36 -19.23 19.81
CA ASP A 110 -11.08 -17.96 19.87
C ASP A 110 -12.32 -18.03 20.79
N LYS A 111 -13.08 -19.10 20.71
CA LYS A 111 -14.26 -19.30 21.59
C LYS A 111 -13.85 -19.60 23.01
N VAL A 112 -12.82 -20.45 23.18
CA VAL A 112 -12.31 -20.76 24.52
C VAL A 112 -11.80 -19.46 25.16
N LEU A 113 -10.99 -18.68 24.45
CA LEU A 113 -10.43 -17.42 24.93
C LEU A 113 -11.54 -16.42 25.32
N MET A 114 -12.57 -16.28 24.48
CA MET A 114 -13.70 -15.39 24.78
C MET A 114 -14.50 -15.85 26.01
N ALA A 115 -14.65 -17.16 26.22
CA ALA A 115 -15.38 -17.70 27.38
C ALA A 115 -14.59 -17.55 28.67
N THR A 116 -13.26 -17.68 28.64
CA THR A 116 -12.43 -17.67 29.86
C THR A 116 -11.86 -16.28 30.17
N GLU A 117 -11.49 -15.50 29.15
CA GLU A 117 -10.76 -14.24 29.27
C GLU A 117 -11.52 -13.02 28.70
N GLY A 118 -12.80 -13.16 28.39
CA GLY A 118 -13.60 -12.12 27.75
C GLY A 118 -13.58 -10.78 28.51
N SER A 119 -13.62 -10.79 29.84
CA SER A 119 -13.51 -9.58 30.67
C SER A 119 -12.12 -8.92 30.57
N GLY A 120 -11.07 -9.74 30.55
CA GLY A 120 -9.68 -9.26 30.36
C GLY A 120 -9.49 -8.63 28.98
N ILE A 121 -10.03 -9.25 27.94
CA ILE A 121 -10.01 -8.72 26.57
C ILE A 121 -10.75 -7.36 26.50
N LEU A 122 -11.92 -7.25 27.17
CA LEU A 122 -12.65 -6.00 27.22
C LEU A 122 -11.84 -4.90 27.94
N ASN A 123 -11.25 -5.22 29.09
CA ASN A 123 -10.41 -4.27 29.83
C ASN A 123 -9.22 -3.80 29.00
N PHE A 124 -8.55 -4.70 28.28
CA PHE A 124 -7.49 -4.36 27.36
C PHE A 124 -7.97 -3.39 26.24
N ALA A 125 -9.15 -3.67 25.67
CA ALA A 125 -9.73 -2.80 24.64
C ALA A 125 -10.11 -1.42 25.20
N LEU A 126 -10.67 -1.36 26.42
CA LEU A 126 -11.01 -0.11 27.10
C LEU A 126 -9.77 0.73 27.43
N ALA A 127 -8.69 0.09 27.88
CA ALA A 127 -7.41 0.78 28.12
C ALA A 127 -6.87 1.41 26.83
N GLY A 128 -6.86 0.64 25.72
CA GLY A 128 -6.46 1.18 24.42
C GLY A 128 -7.37 2.31 23.91
N ALA A 129 -8.66 2.24 24.16
CA ALA A 129 -9.60 3.30 23.82
C ALA A 129 -9.34 4.59 24.65
N ALA A 130 -9.07 4.45 25.94
CA ALA A 130 -8.71 5.57 26.80
C ALA A 130 -7.41 6.25 26.35
N GLU A 131 -6.40 5.45 26.02
CA GLU A 131 -5.14 5.95 25.46
C GLU A 131 -5.37 6.71 24.15
N LEU A 132 -6.13 6.16 23.21
CA LEU A 132 -6.46 6.79 21.94
C LEU A 132 -7.17 8.14 22.14
N LEU A 133 -8.11 8.20 23.08
CA LEU A 133 -8.81 9.46 23.42
C LEU A 133 -7.86 10.50 24.02
N SER A 134 -6.93 10.11 24.88
CA SER A 134 -5.92 11.01 25.47
C SER A 134 -4.97 11.59 24.42
N GLN A 135 -4.79 10.89 23.31
CA GLN A 135 -3.94 11.29 22.16
C GLN A 135 -4.73 11.98 21.04
N ASN A 136 -5.84 12.62 21.35
CA ASN A 136 -6.71 13.28 20.38
C ASN A 136 -7.16 12.37 19.23
N ARG A 137 -7.41 11.09 19.50
CA ARG A 137 -7.80 10.05 18.54
C ARG A 137 -6.74 9.78 17.46
N GLN A 138 -5.49 10.09 17.71
CA GLN A 138 -4.38 9.80 16.80
C GLN A 138 -3.68 8.51 17.22
N ILE A 139 -3.62 7.55 16.30
CA ILE A 139 -2.85 6.32 16.50
C ILE A 139 -1.36 6.64 16.38
N GLN A 140 -0.63 6.51 17.48
CA GLN A 140 0.82 6.59 17.47
C GLN A 140 1.39 5.33 16.84
N ARG A 141 2.03 5.47 15.68
CA ARG A 141 2.68 4.35 15.00
C ARG A 141 4.13 4.26 15.45
N SER A 142 4.56 3.05 15.84
CA SER A 142 5.97 2.80 16.13
C SER A 142 6.81 2.88 14.85
N GLU A 143 8.10 3.09 15.00
CA GLU A 143 9.04 3.05 13.86
C GLU A 143 8.95 1.74 13.08
N GLU A 144 8.76 0.62 13.79
CA GLU A 144 8.60 -0.69 13.17
C GLU A 144 7.35 -0.77 12.29
N GLN A 145 6.22 -0.26 12.77
CA GLN A 145 4.98 -0.19 12.01
C GLN A 145 5.12 0.71 10.78
N MET A 146 5.82 1.84 10.90
CA MET A 146 6.13 2.72 9.77
C MET A 146 7.01 2.01 8.74
N LYS A 147 8.06 1.31 9.18
CA LYS A 147 8.92 0.51 8.30
C LYS A 147 8.17 -0.61 7.58
N LYS A 148 7.21 -1.28 8.27
CA LYS A 148 6.37 -2.32 7.66
C LYS A 148 5.44 -1.74 6.59
N ALA A 149 4.81 -0.60 6.84
CA ALA A 149 3.99 0.09 5.86
C ALA A 149 4.84 0.52 4.64
N GLU A 150 6.00 1.12 4.88
CA GLU A 150 6.93 1.50 3.82
C GLU A 150 7.38 0.30 2.98
N SER A 151 7.74 -0.80 3.63
CA SER A 151 8.11 -2.05 2.94
C SER A 151 6.96 -2.58 2.06
N LEU A 152 5.72 -2.43 2.49
CA LEU A 152 4.55 -2.81 1.69
C LEU A 152 4.41 -1.92 0.45
N LEU A 153 4.55 -0.60 0.62
CA LEU A 153 4.53 0.37 -0.47
C LEU A 153 5.64 0.08 -1.49
N MET A 154 6.88 -0.03 -1.02
CA MET A 154 8.05 -0.37 -1.86
C MET A 154 7.84 -1.61 -2.72
N SER A 155 7.35 -2.68 -2.12
CA SER A 155 7.16 -3.96 -2.83
C SER A 155 5.98 -3.96 -3.81
N SER A 156 5.08 -2.99 -3.69
CA SER A 156 3.89 -2.89 -4.52
C SER A 156 4.18 -2.29 -5.90
N ASP A 157 5.06 -1.29 -5.97
CA ASP A 157 5.62 -0.77 -7.22
C ASP A 157 7.12 -0.45 -7.03
N PRO A 158 7.98 -1.46 -7.18
CA PRO A 158 9.41 -1.31 -6.98
C PRO A 158 10.08 -0.27 -7.87
N VAL A 159 9.60 -0.13 -9.12
CA VAL A 159 10.18 0.82 -10.08
C VAL A 159 9.79 2.25 -9.73
N SER A 160 8.53 2.50 -9.41
CA SER A 160 8.07 3.80 -8.94
C SER A 160 8.83 4.24 -7.70
N TYR A 161 8.92 3.35 -6.70
CA TYR A 161 9.68 3.61 -5.49
C TYR A 161 11.15 3.93 -5.78
N PHE A 162 11.80 3.13 -6.64
CA PHE A 162 13.20 3.35 -7.00
C PHE A 162 13.40 4.74 -7.64
N ILE A 163 12.56 5.09 -8.61
CA ILE A 163 12.69 6.38 -9.30
C ILE A 163 12.45 7.55 -8.34
N SER A 164 11.38 7.50 -7.54
CA SER A 164 11.04 8.59 -6.61
C SER A 164 12.09 8.83 -5.53
N ASN A 165 12.85 7.80 -5.13
CA ASN A 165 13.80 7.90 -4.03
C ASN A 165 15.28 7.94 -4.46
N TYR A 166 15.59 7.57 -5.70
CA TYR A 166 16.97 7.46 -6.17
C TYR A 166 17.27 8.31 -7.39
N VAL A 167 16.27 8.95 -7.98
CA VAL A 167 16.45 9.87 -9.12
C VAL A 167 15.98 11.26 -8.71
N GLU A 168 16.73 12.27 -9.08
CA GLU A 168 16.37 13.68 -8.88
C GLU A 168 16.59 14.47 -10.18
N LEU A 169 15.91 15.62 -10.31
CA LEU A 169 16.08 16.52 -11.43
C LEU A 169 17.43 17.24 -11.30
N ASP A 170 18.19 17.23 -12.37
CA ASP A 170 19.46 17.96 -12.51
C ASP A 170 19.68 18.32 -13.98
N PRO A 171 19.51 19.60 -14.36
CA PRO A 171 19.59 20.02 -15.76
C PRO A 171 20.91 19.69 -16.45
N ASP A 172 21.99 19.58 -15.69
CA ASP A 172 23.35 19.36 -16.21
C ASP A 172 23.72 17.88 -16.32
N SER A 173 22.82 16.99 -15.93
CA SER A 173 23.09 15.55 -15.89
C SER A 173 22.13 14.75 -16.76
N ASN A 174 22.63 13.60 -17.21
CA ASN A 174 21.86 12.66 -18.02
C ASN A 174 22.01 11.24 -17.48
N LEU A 175 20.95 10.45 -17.55
CA LEU A 175 20.96 9.04 -17.17
C LEU A 175 20.67 8.15 -18.37
N THR A 176 21.52 7.15 -18.62
CA THR A 176 21.27 6.18 -19.68
C THR A 176 20.24 5.16 -19.21
N VAL A 177 19.45 4.61 -20.15
CA VAL A 177 18.51 3.52 -19.86
C VAL A 177 19.23 2.31 -19.24
N GLU A 178 20.39 1.97 -19.78
CA GLU A 178 21.21 0.85 -19.30
C GLU A 178 21.63 1.05 -17.84
N LEU A 179 22.12 2.24 -17.50
CA LEU A 179 22.53 2.58 -16.13
C LEU A 179 21.34 2.52 -15.17
N MET A 180 20.17 3.02 -15.57
CA MET A 180 18.97 2.96 -14.75
C MET A 180 18.50 1.52 -14.50
N VAL A 181 18.48 0.68 -15.52
CA VAL A 181 18.13 -0.73 -15.39
C VAL A 181 19.11 -1.46 -14.48
N ARG A 182 20.41 -1.25 -14.66
CA ARG A 182 21.44 -1.85 -13.81
C ARG A 182 21.26 -1.45 -12.35
N LYS A 183 21.14 -0.17 -12.06
CA LYS A 183 20.93 0.34 -10.69
C LYS A 183 19.64 -0.15 -10.06
N PHE A 184 18.57 -0.25 -10.84
CA PHE A 184 17.32 -0.84 -10.36
C PHE A 184 17.47 -2.33 -10.04
N ARG A 185 18.22 -3.08 -10.85
CA ARG A 185 18.51 -4.50 -10.57
C ARG A 185 19.30 -4.69 -9.28
N ASP A 186 20.36 -3.89 -9.08
CA ASP A 186 21.16 -3.91 -7.86
C ASP A 186 20.26 -3.62 -6.64
N PHE A 187 19.40 -2.62 -6.75
CA PHE A 187 18.42 -2.28 -5.72
C PHE A 187 17.45 -3.44 -5.44
N SER A 188 16.84 -4.02 -6.48
CA SER A 188 15.91 -5.16 -6.31
C SER A 188 16.57 -6.37 -5.67
N GLN A 189 17.83 -6.66 -6.02
CA GLN A 189 18.61 -7.74 -5.39
C GLN A 189 18.87 -7.46 -3.91
N SER A 190 19.23 -6.22 -3.56
CA SER A 190 19.43 -5.85 -2.15
C SER A 190 18.15 -6.01 -1.31
N CYS A 191 17.00 -5.81 -1.93
CA CYS A 191 15.69 -6.02 -1.31
C CYS A 191 15.21 -7.49 -1.37
N LYS A 192 15.96 -8.40 -2.00
CA LYS A 192 15.59 -9.80 -2.24
C LYS A 192 14.26 -9.95 -3.00
N TRP A 193 13.98 -9.06 -3.94
CA TRP A 193 12.75 -9.11 -4.75
C TRP A 193 12.95 -9.91 -6.04
N PRO A 194 11.89 -10.57 -6.55
CA PRO A 194 11.97 -11.23 -7.84
C PRO A 194 12.16 -10.19 -8.95
N LEU A 195 13.13 -10.46 -9.82
CA LEU A 195 13.41 -9.59 -10.95
C LEU A 195 12.44 -9.85 -12.10
N ALA A 196 11.81 -8.80 -12.59
CA ALA A 196 11.08 -8.82 -13.85
C ALA A 196 12.06 -8.90 -15.04
N SER A 197 11.56 -9.25 -16.23
CA SER A 197 12.37 -9.21 -17.45
C SER A 197 12.82 -7.78 -17.73
N GLU A 198 14.00 -7.63 -18.33
CA GLU A 198 14.59 -6.33 -18.62
C GLU A 198 13.66 -5.41 -19.44
N ARG A 199 12.97 -6.00 -20.43
CA ARG A 199 11.99 -5.27 -21.23
C ARG A 199 10.85 -4.69 -20.39
N LYS A 200 10.35 -5.41 -19.39
CA LYS A 200 9.31 -4.91 -18.47
C LYS A 200 9.86 -3.79 -17.58
N ILE A 201 11.08 -3.94 -17.07
CA ILE A 201 11.75 -2.92 -16.26
C ILE A 201 11.93 -1.64 -17.08
N GLN A 202 12.46 -1.73 -18.30
CA GLN A 202 12.66 -0.57 -19.18
C GLN A 202 11.33 0.14 -19.50
N SER A 203 10.27 -0.62 -19.81
CA SER A 203 8.94 -0.07 -20.07
C SER A 203 8.41 0.70 -18.87
N ARG A 204 8.53 0.12 -17.66
CA ARG A 204 8.02 0.76 -16.44
C ARG A 204 8.87 1.96 -16.02
N ILE A 205 10.20 1.92 -16.19
CA ILE A 205 11.06 3.09 -15.96
C ILE A 205 10.64 4.25 -16.89
N LYS A 206 10.42 3.98 -18.19
CA LYS A 206 9.97 4.99 -19.14
C LYS A 206 8.66 5.66 -18.72
N GLU A 207 7.70 4.85 -18.27
CA GLU A 207 6.40 5.30 -17.80
C GLU A 207 6.55 6.18 -16.54
N MET A 208 7.30 5.72 -15.55
CA MET A 208 7.50 6.43 -14.29
C MET A 208 8.30 7.73 -14.44
N MET A 209 9.32 7.77 -15.31
CA MET A 209 10.05 8.99 -15.59
C MET A 209 9.16 10.09 -16.19
N PHE A 210 8.21 9.68 -17.04
CA PHE A 210 7.22 10.61 -17.59
C PHE A 210 6.17 11.03 -16.54
N GLU A 211 5.62 10.08 -15.78
CA GLU A 211 4.58 10.36 -14.77
C GLU A 211 5.11 11.23 -13.62
N LEU A 212 6.31 10.97 -13.11
CA LEU A 212 6.84 11.66 -11.94
C LEU A 212 7.55 12.97 -12.27
N TYR A 213 8.23 13.03 -13.40
CA TYR A 213 9.10 14.16 -13.76
C TYR A 213 8.78 14.84 -15.09
N GLY A 214 7.83 14.30 -15.86
CA GLY A 214 7.53 14.81 -17.21
C GLY A 214 8.66 14.53 -18.23
N ILE A 215 9.64 13.69 -17.90
CA ILE A 215 10.80 13.43 -18.74
C ILE A 215 10.52 12.29 -19.72
N MET A 216 10.57 12.60 -21.01
CA MET A 216 10.49 11.59 -22.06
C MET A 216 11.85 10.96 -22.34
N GLN A 217 11.83 9.67 -22.66
CA GLN A 217 13.03 8.97 -23.11
C GLN A 217 13.52 9.51 -24.45
N SER A 218 14.75 9.99 -24.49
CA SER A 218 15.45 10.38 -25.72
C SER A 218 16.16 9.19 -26.36
N LYS A 219 16.19 9.16 -27.69
CA LYS A 219 16.93 8.14 -28.45
C LYS A 219 18.44 8.42 -28.45
N ASN A 220 18.81 9.68 -28.32
CA ASN A 220 20.20 10.17 -28.47
C ASN A 220 20.49 11.18 -27.35
N ILE A 221 21.09 10.73 -26.26
CA ILE A 221 21.72 11.59 -25.26
C ILE A 221 23.24 11.45 -25.38
N SER A 222 23.99 12.52 -25.13
CA SER A 222 25.45 12.41 -25.03
C SER A 222 25.80 11.85 -23.65
N TYR A 223 26.48 10.71 -23.63
CA TYR A 223 27.00 10.09 -22.41
C TYR A 223 28.38 9.51 -22.70
N GLU A 224 29.41 10.00 -22.00
CA GLU A 224 30.80 9.58 -22.19
C GLU A 224 31.25 9.66 -23.69
N GLY A 225 30.83 10.71 -24.41
CA GLY A 225 31.17 10.91 -25.80
C GLY A 225 30.44 10.03 -26.83
N ARG A 226 29.42 9.28 -26.39
CA ARG A 226 28.60 8.38 -27.24
C ARG A 226 27.14 8.80 -27.22
N ALA A 227 26.46 8.60 -28.37
CA ALA A 227 25.02 8.78 -28.46
C ALA A 227 24.32 7.50 -28.00
N VAL A 228 23.55 7.56 -26.89
CA VAL A 228 22.84 6.43 -26.28
C VAL A 228 21.41 6.81 -25.91
N ARG A 229 20.57 5.81 -25.67
CA ARG A 229 19.21 6.06 -25.15
C ARG A 229 19.26 6.45 -23.68
N GLY A 230 18.47 7.46 -23.30
CA GLY A 230 18.44 7.88 -21.90
C GLY A 230 17.44 8.99 -21.61
N TYR A 231 17.65 9.65 -20.49
CA TYR A 231 16.84 10.71 -19.92
C TYR A 231 17.73 11.92 -19.66
N ILE A 232 17.28 13.09 -20.11
CA ILE A 232 18.00 14.36 -19.98
C ILE A 232 17.50 15.09 -18.75
N GLY A 233 18.37 15.79 -18.04
CA GLY A 233 17.99 16.63 -16.92
C GLY A 233 17.73 15.89 -15.63
N CYS A 234 18.38 14.75 -15.41
CA CYS A 234 18.25 13.98 -14.18
C CYS A 234 19.54 13.23 -13.82
N ARG A 235 19.70 12.96 -12.54
CA ARG A 235 20.79 12.17 -11.98
C ARG A 235 20.34 11.24 -10.86
N PHE A 236 21.21 10.34 -10.46
CA PHE A 236 20.99 9.60 -9.21
C PHE A 236 21.31 10.46 -8.00
N VAL A 237 20.44 10.39 -6.99
CA VAL A 237 20.64 11.04 -5.69
C VAL A 237 21.95 10.54 -5.10
N LYS A 238 22.83 11.44 -4.71
CA LYS A 238 24.02 11.12 -3.93
C LYS A 238 23.55 10.79 -2.50
N LYS A 239 23.41 9.51 -2.15
CA LYS A 239 23.26 9.14 -0.74
C LYS A 239 24.58 9.42 -0.06
N ASN A 240 24.62 10.44 0.80
CA ASN A 240 25.66 10.53 1.81
C ASN A 240 25.49 9.28 2.70
N HIS A 241 26.46 8.37 2.62
CA HIS A 241 26.59 7.31 3.60
C HIS A 241 26.91 7.99 4.94
N ALA A 242 25.90 8.11 5.80
CA ALA A 242 26.09 8.38 7.22
C ALA A 242 26.17 7.04 7.95
#